data_66507455f76a9b4e4f458f10eb3be8b6
#
_entry.id   66507455f76a9b4e4f458f10eb3be8b6
#
_cell.length_a   1.000
_cell.length_b   1.000
_cell.length_c   1.000
_cell.angle_alpha   90.00
_cell.angle_beta   90.00
_cell.angle_gamma   90.00
#
_symmetry.space_group_name_H-M   'P 1'
#
loop_
_entity.id
_entity.type
_entity.pdbx_description
1 polymer ?
#
loop_
_entity_poly.entity_id
_entity_poly.type
_entity_poly.pdbx_seq_one_letter_code
_entity_poly.pdbx_strand_id
1 'polypeptide(L)'
;DGAAVMATRLIDALRTPIALDDVTVRVGTSIGIVHAGPNEMSSLDMTRLADMALYEAKARGRNTYVFFHASMEEEARRRVQLIADLHGAVERGEFELFFQPLVAARSHVLTGAESLIRWNHPQRGLLGPGVFIPVAERFGLIGAIGNWVIDEACRQMAAWGGEGVKMF
;
A
#
# COMPACT_ATOMS: atom_id res chain seq x y z
N ASP A 1 -10.44 -22.80 -17.35
CA ASP A 1 -9.25 -23.26 -16.61
C ASP A 1 -9.69 -23.91 -15.30
N GLY A 2 -9.34 -25.20 -15.11
CA GLY A 2 -9.80 -26.00 -13.96
C GLY A 2 -9.33 -25.42 -12.61
N ALA A 3 -8.15 -24.80 -12.57
CA ALA A 3 -7.61 -24.19 -11.36
C ALA A 3 -8.42 -22.95 -10.91
N ALA A 4 -8.86 -22.13 -11.85
CA ALA A 4 -9.74 -20.99 -11.56
C ALA A 4 -11.09 -21.43 -10.99
N VAL A 5 -11.69 -22.46 -11.59
CA VAL A 5 -12.97 -23.03 -11.13
C VAL A 5 -12.82 -23.61 -9.71
N MET A 6 -11.73 -24.33 -9.45
CA MET A 6 -11.45 -24.88 -8.12
C MET A 6 -11.26 -23.75 -7.09
N ALA A 7 -10.47 -22.74 -7.42
CA ALA A 7 -10.21 -21.60 -6.53
C ALA A 7 -11.51 -20.85 -6.18
N THR A 8 -12.36 -20.59 -7.18
CA THR A 8 -13.67 -19.96 -6.95
C THR A 8 -14.53 -20.80 -6.02
N ARG A 9 -14.63 -22.10 -6.24
CA ARG A 9 -15.41 -23.00 -5.38
C ARG A 9 -14.92 -23.02 -3.94
N LEU A 10 -13.60 -23.00 -3.72
CA LEU A 10 -13.00 -22.96 -2.38
C LEU A 10 -13.33 -21.64 -1.68
N ILE A 11 -13.21 -20.51 -2.39
CA ILE A 11 -13.53 -19.19 -1.85
C ILE A 11 -15.01 -19.12 -1.47
N ASP A 12 -15.91 -19.60 -2.33
CA ASP A 12 -17.35 -19.54 -2.09
C ASP A 12 -17.77 -20.48 -0.95
N ALA A 13 -17.15 -21.64 -0.82
CA ALA A 13 -17.41 -22.56 0.29
C ALA A 13 -17.06 -21.93 1.66
N LEU A 14 -15.98 -21.14 1.73
CA LEU A 14 -15.55 -20.48 2.96
C LEU A 14 -16.30 -19.15 3.24
N ARG A 15 -17.07 -18.63 2.31
CA ARG A 15 -17.93 -17.46 2.54
C ARG A 15 -19.12 -17.73 3.44
N THR A 16 -19.55 -19.00 3.53
CA THR A 16 -20.66 -19.39 4.39
C THR A 16 -20.29 -19.14 5.85
N PRO A 17 -21.10 -18.39 6.60
CA PRO A 17 -20.84 -18.14 8.01
C PRO A 17 -20.76 -19.43 8.80
N ILE A 18 -19.80 -19.52 9.70
CA ILE A 18 -19.59 -20.69 10.57
C ILE A 18 -20.14 -20.34 11.95
N ALA A 19 -21.12 -21.10 12.41
CA ALA A 19 -21.63 -20.99 13.77
C ALA A 19 -20.67 -21.70 14.73
N LEU A 20 -20.20 -20.99 15.74
CA LEU A 20 -19.38 -21.49 16.85
C LEU A 20 -20.09 -21.13 18.15
N ASP A 21 -20.80 -22.07 18.72
CA ASP A 21 -21.64 -21.86 19.90
C ASP A 21 -22.56 -20.62 19.69
N ASP A 22 -22.37 -19.59 20.51
CA ASP A 22 -23.18 -18.36 20.46
C ASP A 22 -22.64 -17.29 19.49
N VAL A 23 -21.57 -17.57 18.73
CA VAL A 23 -20.91 -16.61 17.85
C VAL A 23 -20.91 -17.09 16.40
N THR A 24 -21.30 -16.23 15.47
CA THR A 24 -21.18 -16.49 14.03
C THR A 24 -19.91 -15.83 13.50
N VAL A 25 -18.98 -16.65 12.98
CA VAL A 25 -17.72 -16.19 12.41
C VAL A 25 -17.77 -16.22 10.89
N ARG A 26 -17.29 -15.17 10.25
CA ARG A 26 -17.07 -15.12 8.81
C ARG A 26 -15.57 -15.18 8.53
N VAL A 27 -15.17 -16.16 7.74
CA VAL A 27 -13.81 -16.32 7.28
C VAL A 27 -13.75 -16.14 5.77
N GLY A 28 -12.58 -15.81 5.26
CA GLY A 28 -12.33 -15.74 3.83
C GLY A 28 -10.95 -16.30 3.52
N THR A 29 -10.73 -16.66 2.27
CA THR A 29 -9.43 -17.15 1.81
C THR A 29 -8.94 -16.41 0.59
N SER A 30 -7.62 -16.27 0.50
CA SER A 30 -6.94 -15.80 -0.70
C SER A 30 -6.08 -16.91 -1.24
N ILE A 31 -6.00 -17.06 -2.56
CA ILE A 31 -5.32 -18.19 -3.21
C ILE A 31 -4.35 -17.64 -4.25
N GLY A 32 -3.07 -18.06 -4.14
CA GLY A 32 -2.10 -17.88 -5.20
C GLY A 32 -2.01 -19.14 -6.05
N ILE A 33 -1.99 -18.99 -7.36
CA ILE A 33 -1.96 -20.11 -8.31
C ILE A 33 -0.74 -19.99 -9.21
N VAL A 34 0.00 -21.08 -9.31
CA VAL A 34 1.07 -21.24 -10.29
C VAL A 34 0.68 -22.34 -11.25
N HIS A 35 0.87 -22.11 -12.53
CA HIS A 35 0.73 -23.12 -13.56
C HIS A 35 2.13 -23.49 -14.06
N ALA A 36 2.48 -24.75 -13.92
CA ALA A 36 3.74 -25.29 -14.43
C ALA A 36 3.49 -26.63 -15.09
N GLY A 37 4.21 -26.91 -16.17
CA GLY A 37 4.20 -28.22 -16.80
C GLY A 37 4.95 -29.28 -15.96
N PRO A 38 4.78 -30.54 -16.30
CA PRO A 38 5.51 -31.63 -15.64
C PRO A 38 7.02 -31.40 -15.78
N ASN A 39 7.74 -31.36 -14.65
CA ASN A 39 9.19 -31.17 -14.56
C ASN A 39 9.75 -29.80 -15.02
N GLU A 40 8.91 -28.80 -15.24
CA GLU A 40 9.36 -27.46 -15.63
C GLU A 40 9.91 -26.65 -14.46
N MET A 41 9.55 -27.02 -13.22
CA MET A 41 9.85 -26.21 -12.04
C MET A 41 10.05 -27.09 -10.80
N SER A 42 10.95 -26.69 -9.92
CA SER A 42 11.09 -27.34 -8.61
C SER A 42 9.89 -27.03 -7.70
N SER A 43 9.60 -27.92 -6.74
CA SER A 43 8.54 -27.68 -5.75
C SER A 43 8.80 -26.42 -4.92
N LEU A 44 10.05 -26.11 -4.66
CA LEU A 44 10.46 -24.90 -3.94
C LEU A 44 10.14 -23.64 -4.75
N ASP A 45 10.44 -23.64 -6.04
CA ASP A 45 10.13 -22.52 -6.94
C ASP A 45 8.62 -22.35 -7.10
N MET A 46 7.87 -23.45 -7.27
CA MET A 46 6.41 -23.39 -7.34
C MET A 46 5.82 -22.76 -6.07
N THR A 47 6.28 -23.14 -4.89
CA THR A 47 5.82 -22.58 -3.62
C THR A 47 6.13 -21.09 -3.55
N ARG A 48 7.36 -20.69 -3.90
CA ARG A 48 7.78 -19.29 -3.91
C ARG A 48 6.93 -18.43 -4.84
N LEU A 49 6.65 -18.91 -6.04
CA LEU A 49 5.84 -18.17 -7.02
C LEU A 49 4.36 -18.14 -6.63
N ALA A 50 3.85 -19.21 -6.03
CA ALA A 50 2.49 -19.25 -5.48
C ALA A 50 2.33 -18.25 -4.33
N ASP A 51 3.33 -18.11 -3.46
CA ASP A 51 3.34 -17.12 -2.38
C ASP A 51 3.31 -15.69 -2.92
N MET A 52 4.01 -15.41 -4.02
CA MET A 52 3.96 -14.09 -4.67
C MET A 52 2.55 -13.79 -5.21
N ALA A 53 1.92 -14.75 -5.86
CA ALA A 53 0.54 -14.62 -6.33
C ALA A 53 -0.46 -14.51 -5.18
N LEU A 54 -0.26 -15.25 -4.08
CA LEU A 54 -1.06 -15.15 -2.86
C LEU A 54 -0.94 -13.77 -2.22
N TYR A 55 0.27 -13.22 -2.19
CA TYR A 55 0.49 -11.87 -1.71
C TYR A 55 -0.33 -10.85 -2.50
N GLU A 56 -0.31 -10.95 -3.82
CA GLU A 56 -1.08 -10.09 -4.71
C GLU A 56 -2.61 -10.26 -4.49
N ALA A 57 -3.09 -11.49 -4.30
CA ALA A 57 -4.48 -11.75 -3.95
C ALA A 57 -4.90 -11.05 -2.63
N LYS A 58 -4.01 -11.03 -1.64
CA LYS A 58 -4.23 -10.31 -0.37
C LYS A 58 -4.22 -8.79 -0.55
N ALA A 59 -3.37 -8.25 -1.42
CA ALA A 59 -3.28 -6.82 -1.74
C ALA A 59 -4.51 -6.32 -2.51
N ARG A 60 -5.09 -7.15 -3.39
CA ARG A 60 -6.34 -6.85 -4.13
C ARG A 60 -7.63 -6.90 -3.31
N GLY A 61 -7.55 -6.89 -1.98
CA GLY A 61 -8.72 -6.87 -1.10
C GLY A 61 -9.07 -8.22 -0.48
N ARG A 62 -8.20 -9.22 -0.62
CA ARG A 62 -8.41 -10.59 -0.09
C ARG A 62 -9.60 -11.30 -0.72
N ASN A 63 -9.91 -12.50 -0.23
CA ASN A 63 -11.07 -13.29 -0.65
C ASN A 63 -11.19 -13.45 -2.17
N THR A 64 -10.05 -13.64 -2.83
CA THR A 64 -9.88 -13.78 -4.28
C THR A 64 -8.72 -14.71 -4.59
N TYR A 65 -8.56 -15.07 -5.84
CA TYR A 65 -7.40 -15.79 -6.32
C TYR A 65 -6.64 -14.98 -7.37
N VAL A 66 -5.36 -15.25 -7.50
CA VAL A 66 -4.49 -14.64 -8.51
C VAL A 66 -3.57 -15.71 -9.08
N PHE A 67 -3.44 -15.71 -10.39
CA PHE A 67 -2.40 -16.49 -11.07
C PHE A 67 -1.07 -15.76 -11.02
N PHE A 68 0.00 -16.50 -10.84
CA PHE A 68 1.34 -15.94 -10.95
C PHE A 68 1.59 -15.44 -12.38
N HIS A 69 2.22 -14.29 -12.50
CA HIS A 69 2.76 -13.71 -13.73
C HIS A 69 4.19 -13.26 -13.48
N ALA A 70 5.05 -13.39 -14.47
CA ALA A 70 6.47 -13.03 -14.34
C ALA A 70 6.71 -11.57 -13.89
N SER A 71 5.81 -10.65 -14.24
CA SER A 71 5.86 -9.26 -13.76
C SER A 71 5.82 -9.13 -12.24
N MET A 72 5.23 -10.12 -11.52
CA MET A 72 5.17 -10.11 -10.05
C MET A 72 6.55 -10.25 -9.40
N GLU A 73 7.50 -10.95 -10.03
CA GLU A 73 8.86 -11.00 -9.51
C GLU A 73 9.53 -9.64 -9.55
N GLU A 74 9.34 -8.92 -10.64
CA GLU A 74 9.89 -7.58 -10.78
C GLU A 74 9.24 -6.60 -9.81
N GLU A 75 7.92 -6.69 -9.63
CA GLU A 75 7.18 -5.88 -8.65
C GLU A 75 7.63 -6.18 -7.22
N ALA A 76 7.88 -7.46 -6.90
CA ALA A 76 8.41 -7.84 -5.59
C ALA A 76 9.81 -7.28 -5.35
N ARG A 77 10.71 -7.33 -6.35
CA ARG A 77 12.05 -6.72 -6.27
C ARG A 77 11.96 -5.21 -6.09
N ARG A 78 11.11 -4.53 -6.88
CA ARG A 78 10.89 -3.07 -6.76
C ARG A 78 10.38 -2.69 -5.38
N ARG A 79 9.55 -3.53 -4.78
CA ARG A 79 9.02 -3.30 -3.42
C ARG A 79 10.09 -3.46 -2.36
N VAL A 80 10.92 -4.52 -2.43
CA VAL A 80 12.05 -4.70 -1.51
C VAL A 80 13.00 -3.52 -1.58
N GLN A 81 13.31 -3.05 -2.80
CA GLN A 81 14.14 -1.88 -2.99
C GLN A 81 13.47 -0.63 -2.40
N LEU A 82 12.17 -0.42 -2.63
CA LEU A 82 11.45 0.73 -2.09
C LEU A 82 11.45 0.75 -0.56
N ILE A 83 11.34 -0.42 0.10
CA ILE A 83 11.45 -0.52 1.56
C ILE A 83 12.85 -0.08 2.02
N ALA A 84 13.89 -0.59 1.36
CA ALA A 84 15.27 -0.22 1.69
C ALA A 84 15.53 1.27 1.49
N ASP A 85 15.02 1.85 0.39
CA ASP A 85 15.17 3.27 0.08
C ASP A 85 14.39 4.15 1.08
N LEU A 86 13.23 3.69 1.54
CA LEU A 86 12.39 4.41 2.50
C LEU A 86 13.01 4.48 3.90
N HIS A 87 13.81 3.46 4.27
CA HIS A 87 14.61 3.54 5.48
C HIS A 87 15.61 4.70 5.38
N GLY A 88 15.55 5.61 6.34
CA GLY A 88 16.42 6.79 6.40
C GLY A 88 16.07 7.92 5.42
N ALA A 89 14.96 7.84 4.66
CA ALA A 89 14.56 8.89 3.75
C ALA A 89 14.21 10.21 4.47
N VAL A 90 13.73 10.14 5.72
CA VAL A 90 13.50 11.31 6.59
C VAL A 90 14.83 12.00 6.90
N GLU A 91 15.83 11.24 7.36
CA GLU A 91 17.14 11.75 7.75
C GLU A 91 17.92 12.31 6.56
N ARG A 92 17.69 11.78 5.36
CA ARG A 92 18.31 12.29 4.13
C ARG A 92 17.58 13.50 3.54
N GLY A 93 16.45 13.94 4.16
CA GLY A 93 15.70 15.11 3.70
C GLY A 93 15.04 14.91 2.34
N GLU A 94 14.60 13.69 2.04
CA GLU A 94 14.02 13.34 0.74
C GLU A 94 12.52 13.63 0.64
N PHE A 95 11.88 14.03 1.73
CA PHE A 95 10.46 14.40 1.73
C PHE A 95 10.24 15.89 1.55
N GLU A 96 9.14 16.25 0.93
CA GLU A 96 8.64 17.62 0.84
C GLU A 96 7.12 17.64 0.99
N LEU A 97 6.56 18.78 1.42
CA LEU A 97 5.12 19.01 1.45
C LEU A 97 4.69 19.90 0.30
N PHE A 98 3.71 19.45 -0.44
CA PHE A 98 2.92 20.28 -1.35
C PHE A 98 1.67 20.77 -0.60
N PHE A 99 1.19 21.94 -0.96
CA PHE A 99 0.04 22.53 -0.31
C PHE A 99 -1.05 22.83 -1.33
N GLN A 100 -2.20 22.20 -1.13
CA GLN A 100 -3.37 22.45 -1.95
C GLN A 100 -4.29 23.47 -1.24
N PRO A 101 -4.55 24.63 -1.82
CA PRO A 101 -5.38 25.64 -1.18
C PRO A 101 -6.83 25.20 -1.04
N LEU A 102 -7.42 25.44 0.11
CA LEU A 102 -8.83 25.25 0.39
C LEU A 102 -9.52 26.60 0.41
N VAL A 103 -10.57 26.74 -0.40
CA VAL A 103 -11.33 27.99 -0.52
C VAL A 103 -12.79 27.77 -0.15
N ALA A 104 -13.41 28.75 0.46
CA ALA A 104 -14.83 28.71 0.75
C ALA A 104 -15.62 28.79 -0.57
N ALA A 105 -16.52 27.84 -0.83
CA ALA A 105 -17.22 27.70 -2.10
C ALA A 105 -18.06 28.93 -2.51
N ARG A 106 -18.55 29.71 -1.55
CA ARG A 106 -19.38 30.90 -1.84
C ARG A 106 -18.58 32.19 -1.97
N SER A 107 -17.56 32.38 -1.12
CA SER A 107 -16.82 33.66 -1.05
C SER A 107 -15.49 33.62 -1.81
N HIS A 108 -15.04 32.42 -2.21
CA HIS A 108 -13.71 32.17 -2.81
C HIS A 108 -12.54 32.64 -1.94
N VAL A 109 -12.78 32.86 -0.65
CA VAL A 109 -11.73 33.23 0.31
C VAL A 109 -10.95 31.98 0.70
N LEU A 110 -9.63 32.10 0.78
CA LEU A 110 -8.74 31.05 1.29
C LEU A 110 -9.08 30.77 2.76
N THR A 111 -9.37 29.51 3.08
CA THR A 111 -9.74 29.06 4.43
C THR A 111 -8.72 28.11 5.03
N GLY A 112 -7.85 27.56 4.22
CA GLY A 112 -6.83 26.62 4.65
C GLY A 112 -6.01 26.05 3.50
N ALA A 113 -5.14 25.12 3.84
CA ALA A 113 -4.38 24.33 2.88
C ALA A 113 -4.32 22.86 3.32
N GLU A 114 -4.44 21.95 2.39
CA GLU A 114 -4.18 20.54 2.61
C GLU A 114 -2.70 20.29 2.37
N SER A 115 -2.02 19.64 3.33
CA SER A 115 -0.62 19.23 3.20
C SER A 115 -0.52 17.86 2.59
N LEU A 116 0.16 17.78 1.47
CA LEU A 116 0.28 16.58 0.65
C LEU A 116 1.74 16.18 0.54
N ILE A 117 2.13 15.15 1.26
CA ILE A 117 3.51 14.65 1.23
C ILE A 117 3.92 14.15 -0.16
N ARG A 118 5.16 14.43 -0.53
CA ARG A 118 5.83 13.91 -1.72
C ARG A 118 7.20 13.39 -1.30
N TRP A 119 7.68 12.38 -2.00
CA TRP A 119 9.01 11.83 -1.80
C TRP A 119 9.88 12.08 -3.03
N ASN A 120 10.89 12.90 -2.88
CA ASN A 120 11.93 13.15 -3.88
C ASN A 120 12.92 11.99 -3.91
N HIS A 121 12.52 10.88 -4.49
CA HIS A 121 13.34 9.69 -4.54
C HIS A 121 14.53 9.88 -5.49
N PRO A 122 15.79 9.62 -5.06
CA PRO A 122 16.99 9.92 -5.85
C PRO A 122 17.02 9.27 -7.24
N GLN A 123 16.41 8.09 -7.40
CA GLN A 123 16.45 7.32 -8.65
C GLN A 123 15.10 7.29 -9.39
N ARG A 124 13.98 7.57 -8.71
CA ARG A 124 12.62 7.44 -9.26
C ARG A 124 11.93 8.78 -9.45
N GLY A 125 12.58 9.88 -9.05
CA GLY A 125 12.00 11.21 -9.06
C GLY A 125 10.88 11.38 -8.04
N LEU A 126 9.96 12.27 -8.29
CA LEU A 126 8.89 12.64 -7.38
C LEU A 126 7.83 11.55 -7.26
N LEU A 127 7.70 10.95 -6.09
CA LEU A 127 6.72 9.91 -5.78
C LEU A 127 5.56 10.46 -4.94
N GLY A 128 4.34 10.10 -5.34
CA GLY A 128 3.14 10.40 -4.56
C GLY A 128 2.92 9.44 -3.39
N PRO A 129 2.12 9.83 -2.38
CA PRO A 129 1.88 9.05 -1.17
C PRO A 129 1.33 7.65 -1.43
N GLY A 130 0.50 7.46 -2.44
CA GLY A 130 -0.04 6.15 -2.82
C GLY A 130 1.01 5.09 -3.14
N VAL A 131 2.24 5.49 -3.47
CA VAL A 131 3.34 4.58 -3.77
C VAL A 131 4.02 4.07 -2.49
N PHE A 132 4.26 4.94 -1.51
CA PHE A 132 5.12 4.63 -0.38
C PHE A 132 4.40 4.56 0.98
N ILE A 133 3.28 5.25 1.18
CA ILE A 133 2.53 5.20 2.44
C ILE A 133 2.07 3.78 2.78
N PRO A 134 1.47 2.98 1.87
CA PRO A 134 1.08 1.61 2.19
C PRO A 134 2.28 0.72 2.57
N VAL A 135 3.45 1.02 2.04
CA VAL A 135 4.70 0.34 2.40
C VAL A 135 5.17 0.79 3.78
N ALA A 136 5.17 2.09 4.05
CA ALA A 136 5.53 2.65 5.35
C ALA A 136 4.68 2.11 6.50
N GLU A 137 3.36 2.02 6.31
CA GLU A 137 2.42 1.45 7.28
C GLU A 137 2.74 -0.01 7.58
N ARG A 138 2.92 -0.80 6.53
CA ARG A 138 3.16 -2.24 6.66
C ARG A 138 4.47 -2.57 7.37
N PHE A 139 5.50 -1.76 7.17
CA PHE A 139 6.84 -2.01 7.71
C PHE A 139 7.18 -1.13 8.92
N GLY A 140 6.19 -0.44 9.50
CA GLY A 140 6.36 0.33 10.73
C GLY A 140 7.13 1.63 10.57
N LEU A 141 7.29 2.12 9.34
CA LEU A 141 8.02 3.36 9.03
C LEU A 141 7.13 4.60 9.06
N ILE A 142 5.82 4.41 9.11
CA ILE A 142 4.83 5.49 9.04
C ILE A 142 4.96 6.50 10.18
N GLY A 143 5.37 6.04 11.37
CA GLY A 143 5.52 6.92 12.54
C GLY A 143 6.58 8.01 12.35
N ALA A 144 7.74 7.66 11.81
CA ALA A 144 8.81 8.63 11.52
C ALA A 144 8.38 9.64 10.45
N ILE A 145 7.70 9.17 9.41
CA ILE A 145 7.18 10.01 8.34
C ILE A 145 6.09 10.95 8.88
N GLY A 146 5.16 10.44 9.70
CA GLY A 146 4.09 11.23 10.30
C GLY A 146 4.60 12.34 11.20
N ASN A 147 5.58 12.06 12.05
CA ASN A 147 6.22 13.07 12.89
C ASN A 147 6.87 14.16 12.03
N TRP A 148 7.62 13.77 11.02
CA TRP A 148 8.23 14.72 10.08
C TRP A 148 7.19 15.60 9.37
N VAL A 149 6.06 15.02 8.92
CA VAL A 149 4.96 15.76 8.27
C VAL A 149 4.39 16.82 9.21
N ILE A 150 4.14 16.46 10.48
CA ILE A 150 3.60 17.40 11.48
C ILE A 150 4.58 18.54 11.73
N ASP A 151 5.84 18.23 11.96
CA ASP A 151 6.88 19.22 12.22
C ASP A 151 7.05 20.18 11.04
N GLU A 152 7.10 19.67 9.82
CA GLU A 152 7.24 20.48 8.61
C GLU A 152 6.00 21.32 8.34
N ALA A 153 4.79 20.77 8.53
CA ALA A 153 3.55 21.51 8.40
C ALA A 153 3.48 22.67 9.40
N CYS A 154 3.84 22.45 10.66
CA CYS A 154 3.90 23.50 11.68
C CYS A 154 4.93 24.58 11.32
N ARG A 155 6.09 24.18 10.81
CA ARG A 155 7.14 25.13 10.37
C ARG A 155 6.64 26.01 9.22
N GLN A 156 5.95 25.44 8.23
CA GLN A 156 5.41 26.18 7.10
C GLN A 156 4.28 27.14 7.53
N MET A 157 3.39 26.69 8.42
CA MET A 157 2.35 27.57 8.99
C MET A 157 2.95 28.78 9.69
N ALA A 158 3.98 28.58 10.49
CA ALA A 158 4.67 29.68 11.16
C ALA A 158 5.31 30.65 10.16
N ALA A 159 5.89 30.14 9.07
CA ALA A 159 6.47 30.96 8.00
C ALA A 159 5.41 31.80 7.24
N TRP A 160 4.17 31.31 7.15
CA TRP A 160 3.06 32.07 6.54
C TRP A 160 2.40 33.10 7.45
N GLY A 161 2.92 33.31 8.67
CA GLY A 161 2.44 34.30 9.62
C GLY A 161 1.21 33.91 10.44
N GLY A 162 0.73 32.69 10.32
CA GLY A 162 -0.26 32.06 11.22
C GLY A 162 -1.68 32.65 11.23
N GLU A 163 -1.94 33.79 10.57
CA GLU A 163 -3.22 34.46 10.65
C GLU A 163 -4.25 33.92 9.66
N GLY A 164 -5.19 33.12 10.18
CA GLY A 164 -6.41 32.76 9.44
C GLY A 164 -6.34 31.59 8.50
N VAL A 165 -5.17 31.00 8.25
CA VAL A 165 -5.01 29.79 7.41
C VAL A 165 -4.95 28.56 8.29
N LYS A 166 -5.84 27.60 8.05
CA LYS A 166 -5.80 26.27 8.71
C LYS A 166 -5.04 25.29 7.86
N MET A 167 -4.26 24.41 8.50
CA MET A 167 -3.60 23.29 7.85
C MET A 167 -4.40 22.00 8.10
N PHE A 168 -4.51 21.15 7.08
CA PHE A 168 -5.21 19.88 7.11
C PHE A 168 -4.30 18.77 6.59
#